data_6b48c2401e1e81ba3b9586c0a012730f
#
_entry.id   6b48c2401e1e81ba3b9586c0a012730f
#
_cell.length_a   1.000
_cell.length_b   1.000
_cell.length_c   1.000
_cell.angle_alpha   90.00
_cell.angle_beta   90.00
_cell.angle_gamma   90.00
#
_symmetry.space_group_name_H-M   'P 1'
#
loop_
_entity.id
_entity.type
_entity.pdbx_description
1 polymer ?
#
loop_
_entity_poly.entity_id
_entity_poly.type
_entity_poly.pdbx_seq_one_letter_code
_entity_poly.pdbx_strand_id
1 'polypeptide(L)'
;VMAKLIEMGCVVEEGESTIRVIGPKNIMPTDIKTMPHPGFPTDLQSPFMALLSIAEGNSMVIETVFENRFMNVPELNRMGADIKIEGKSAVIQGVKNLEGSNVVATDLRAGAALILSGMVAEGQTKVTEIYHVERGYVDIVKKLSSLGANIEKIED
;
A
#
# COMPACT_ATOMS: atom_id res chain seq x y z
N VAL A 1 -14.01 1.57 0.07
CA VAL A 1 -12.82 0.96 0.70
C VAL A 1 -13.18 -0.34 1.38
N MET A 2 -14.11 -0.34 2.35
CA MET A 2 -14.51 -1.54 3.11
C MET A 2 -14.93 -2.70 2.22
N ALA A 3 -15.77 -2.46 1.19
CA ALA A 3 -16.15 -3.49 0.23
C ALA A 3 -14.93 -4.20 -0.40
N LYS A 4 -13.87 -3.45 -0.74
CA LYS A 4 -12.65 -4.04 -1.30
C LYS A 4 -11.87 -4.86 -0.27
N LEU A 5 -11.82 -4.43 0.97
CA LEU A 5 -11.23 -5.24 2.05
C LEU A 5 -12.00 -6.55 2.27
N ILE A 6 -13.33 -6.51 2.18
CA ILE A 6 -14.18 -7.71 2.26
C ILE A 6 -13.90 -8.65 1.08
N GLU A 7 -13.81 -8.12 -0.16
CA GLU A 7 -13.42 -8.90 -1.34
C GLU A 7 -12.06 -9.58 -1.17
N MET A 8 -11.14 -8.92 -0.46
CA MET A 8 -9.81 -9.45 -0.15
C MET A 8 -9.80 -10.46 1.00
N GLY A 9 -10.96 -10.78 1.56
CA GLY A 9 -11.12 -11.77 2.62
C GLY A 9 -11.10 -11.21 4.04
N CYS A 10 -11.03 -9.89 4.22
CA CYS A 10 -11.10 -9.28 5.53
C CYS A 10 -12.52 -9.39 6.12
N VAL A 11 -12.61 -9.57 7.43
CA VAL A 11 -13.85 -9.35 8.16
C VAL A 11 -13.91 -7.87 8.58
N VAL A 12 -14.96 -7.18 8.20
CA VAL A 12 -15.18 -5.76 8.55
C VAL A 12 -16.43 -5.66 9.39
N GLU A 13 -16.28 -5.15 10.60
CA GLU A 13 -17.36 -4.93 11.57
C GLU A 13 -17.54 -3.42 11.77
N GLU A 14 -18.73 -2.91 11.46
CA GLU A 14 -19.07 -1.50 11.62
C GLU A 14 -19.83 -1.28 12.92
N GLY A 15 -19.31 -0.41 13.80
CA GLY A 15 -20.00 0.10 14.99
C GLY A 15 -20.47 1.54 14.77
N GLU A 16 -21.11 2.13 15.77
CA GLU A 16 -21.62 3.52 15.68
C GLU A 16 -20.53 4.56 15.36
N SER A 17 -19.33 4.40 15.91
CA SER A 17 -18.19 5.31 15.70
C SER A 17 -16.86 4.58 15.47
N THR A 18 -16.92 3.27 15.20
CA THR A 18 -15.74 2.43 15.06
C THR A 18 -15.86 1.51 13.85
N ILE A 19 -14.75 1.16 13.27
CA ILE A 19 -14.64 0.11 12.25
C ILE A 19 -13.55 -0.85 12.74
N ARG A 20 -13.90 -2.13 12.84
CA ARG A 20 -12.94 -3.18 13.14
C ARG A 20 -12.66 -3.97 11.88
N VAL A 21 -11.38 -4.11 11.54
CA VAL A 21 -10.93 -4.91 10.39
C VAL A 21 -10.08 -6.07 10.90
N ILE A 22 -10.43 -7.27 10.52
CA ILE A 22 -9.65 -8.48 10.80
C ILE A 22 -9.11 -9.00 9.48
N GLY A 23 -7.77 -9.00 9.34
CA GLY A 23 -7.11 -9.48 8.13
C GLY A 23 -7.25 -11.00 7.97
N PRO A 24 -7.36 -11.50 6.75
CA PRO A 24 -7.38 -12.93 6.47
C PRO A 24 -5.96 -13.52 6.63
N LYS A 25 -5.89 -14.85 6.70
CA LYS A 25 -4.60 -15.55 6.63
C LYS A 25 -3.96 -15.40 5.24
N ASN A 26 -4.78 -15.49 4.20
CA ASN A 26 -4.38 -15.35 2.80
C ASN A 26 -5.21 -14.23 2.18
N ILE A 27 -4.53 -13.26 1.61
CA ILE A 27 -5.16 -12.09 0.99
C ILE A 27 -5.61 -12.47 -0.41
N MET A 28 -6.90 -12.31 -0.70
CA MET A 28 -7.44 -12.55 -2.04
C MET A 28 -7.19 -11.37 -2.97
N PRO A 29 -6.95 -11.59 -4.27
CA PRO A 29 -6.83 -10.52 -5.24
C PRO A 29 -8.17 -9.81 -5.44
N THR A 30 -8.11 -8.53 -5.80
CA THR A 30 -9.28 -7.75 -6.21
C THR A 30 -8.88 -6.66 -7.19
N ASP A 31 -9.78 -6.32 -8.10
CA ASP A 31 -9.59 -5.22 -9.02
C ASP A 31 -10.03 -3.89 -8.38
N ILE A 32 -9.26 -2.84 -8.64
CA ILE A 32 -9.52 -1.50 -8.14
C ILE A 32 -9.61 -0.53 -9.31
N LYS A 33 -10.64 0.30 -9.29
CA LYS A 33 -10.76 1.46 -10.18
C LYS A 33 -11.00 2.69 -9.32
N THR A 34 -10.05 3.62 -9.36
CA THR A 34 -10.23 4.91 -8.68
C THR A 34 -11.32 5.72 -9.39
N MET A 35 -12.14 6.39 -8.60
CA MET A 35 -13.21 7.27 -9.10
C MET A 35 -13.44 8.42 -8.11
N PRO A 36 -13.96 9.56 -8.57
CA PRO A 36 -14.45 10.59 -7.66
C PRO A 36 -15.44 10.04 -6.63
N HIS A 37 -15.52 10.70 -5.48
CA HIS A 37 -16.49 10.34 -4.44
C HIS A 37 -17.92 10.14 -5.02
N PRO A 38 -18.63 9.06 -4.65
CA PRO A 38 -18.36 8.07 -3.59
C PRO A 38 -17.56 6.83 -4.05
N GLY A 39 -16.85 6.88 -5.18
CA GLY A 39 -16.05 5.79 -5.67
C GLY A 39 -14.80 5.50 -4.83
N PHE A 40 -13.94 4.60 -5.31
CA PHE A 40 -12.69 4.26 -4.62
C PHE A 40 -11.72 5.45 -4.69
N PRO A 41 -11.25 5.98 -3.54
CA PRO A 41 -10.42 7.18 -3.51
C PRO A 41 -9.01 6.93 -4.06
N THR A 42 -8.53 7.82 -4.93
CA THR A 42 -7.18 7.78 -5.49
C THR A 42 -6.09 7.82 -4.40
N ASP A 43 -6.37 8.41 -3.25
CA ASP A 43 -5.42 8.49 -2.13
C ASP A 43 -5.11 7.12 -1.49
N LEU A 44 -5.95 6.14 -1.68
CA LEU A 44 -5.73 4.77 -1.21
C LEU A 44 -5.20 3.83 -2.31
N GLN A 45 -5.04 4.31 -3.52
CA GLN A 45 -4.55 3.50 -4.65
C GLN A 45 -3.17 2.89 -4.33
N SER A 46 -2.18 3.71 -3.96
CA SER A 46 -0.82 3.22 -3.67
C SER A 46 -0.76 2.29 -2.45
N PRO A 47 -1.39 2.57 -1.30
CA PRO A 47 -1.48 1.62 -0.19
C PRO A 47 -2.13 0.29 -0.56
N PHE A 48 -3.18 0.31 -1.39
CA PHE A 48 -3.79 -0.94 -1.86
C PHE A 48 -2.91 -1.71 -2.84
N MET A 49 -2.11 -1.03 -3.67
CA MET A 49 -1.12 -1.70 -4.51
C MET A 49 -0.08 -2.46 -3.67
N ALA A 50 0.37 -1.89 -2.54
CA ALA A 50 1.23 -2.59 -1.59
C ALA A 50 0.56 -3.87 -1.06
N LEU A 51 -0.71 -3.79 -0.67
CA LEU A 51 -1.48 -4.94 -0.19
C LEU A 51 -1.71 -5.99 -1.29
N LEU A 52 -2.05 -5.56 -2.51
CA LEU A 52 -2.25 -6.44 -3.66
C LEU A 52 -0.97 -7.13 -4.12
N SER A 53 0.20 -6.54 -3.86
CA SER A 53 1.50 -7.15 -4.20
C SER A 53 1.75 -8.48 -3.49
N ILE A 54 1.07 -8.74 -2.37
CA ILE A 54 1.17 -9.99 -1.61
C ILE A 54 -0.13 -10.80 -1.61
N ALA A 55 -1.10 -10.45 -2.47
CA ALA A 55 -2.34 -11.19 -2.61
C ALA A 55 -2.14 -12.50 -3.41
N GLU A 56 -2.94 -13.52 -3.14
CA GLU A 56 -2.86 -14.80 -3.85
C GLU A 56 -3.56 -14.74 -5.22
N GLY A 57 -2.89 -14.18 -6.22
CA GLY A 57 -3.40 -14.11 -7.59
C GLY A 57 -3.13 -12.77 -8.27
N ASN A 58 -3.88 -12.49 -9.33
CA ASN A 58 -3.72 -11.29 -10.14
C ASN A 58 -4.78 -10.24 -9.81
N SER A 59 -4.37 -8.99 -9.79
CA SER A 59 -5.23 -7.83 -9.60
C SER A 59 -4.95 -6.79 -10.66
N MET A 60 -5.97 -6.00 -11.00
CA MET A 60 -5.83 -4.85 -11.88
C MET A 60 -6.19 -3.57 -11.11
N VAL A 61 -5.33 -2.57 -11.22
CA VAL A 61 -5.59 -1.23 -10.68
C VAL A 61 -5.69 -0.25 -11.82
N ILE A 62 -6.85 0.41 -11.95
CA ILE A 62 -7.12 1.42 -12.97
C ILE A 62 -7.21 2.79 -12.28
N GLU A 63 -6.31 3.71 -12.64
CA GLU A 63 -6.29 5.07 -12.11
C GLU A 63 -7.00 6.02 -13.10
N THR A 64 -8.11 6.62 -12.67
CA THR A 64 -8.90 7.51 -13.51
C THR A 64 -8.98 8.95 -13.03
N VAL A 65 -8.47 9.22 -11.83
CA VAL A 65 -8.61 10.52 -11.16
C VAL A 65 -7.32 11.34 -11.25
N PHE A 66 -6.18 10.69 -11.07
CA PHE A 66 -4.90 11.36 -10.98
C PHE A 66 -3.91 10.84 -12.01
N GLU A 67 -3.32 11.73 -12.79
CA GLU A 67 -2.24 11.37 -13.70
C GLU A 67 -0.96 11.02 -12.93
N ASN A 68 -0.16 10.09 -13.43
CA ASN A 68 1.13 9.68 -12.84
C ASN A 68 1.07 9.14 -11.40
N ARG A 69 -0.01 8.48 -10.99
CA ARG A 69 -0.13 7.90 -9.65
C ARG A 69 0.68 6.58 -9.47
N PHE A 70 1.26 6.02 -10.51
CA PHE A 70 2.05 4.79 -10.47
C PHE A 70 3.56 5.00 -10.21
N MET A 71 3.94 6.16 -9.66
CA MET A 71 5.34 6.49 -9.35
C MET A 71 5.95 5.56 -8.28
N ASN A 72 5.13 4.91 -7.48
CA ASN A 72 5.55 3.92 -6.48
C ASN A 72 5.91 2.54 -7.08
N VAL A 73 5.49 2.25 -8.32
CA VAL A 73 5.66 0.92 -8.93
C VAL A 73 7.12 0.52 -9.09
N PRO A 74 8.05 1.36 -9.59
CA PRO A 74 9.45 0.98 -9.67
C PRO A 74 10.04 0.61 -8.30
N GLU A 75 9.64 1.29 -7.25
CA GLU A 75 10.13 1.03 -5.90
C GLU A 75 9.51 -0.23 -5.29
N LEU A 76 8.22 -0.51 -5.53
CA LEU A 76 7.59 -1.77 -5.16
C LEU A 76 8.23 -2.95 -5.90
N ASN A 77 8.52 -2.80 -7.20
CA ASN A 77 9.21 -3.82 -7.98
C ASN A 77 10.64 -4.05 -7.48
N ARG A 78 11.32 -3.00 -6.97
CA ARG A 78 12.62 -3.13 -6.29
C ARG A 78 12.54 -4.00 -5.02
N MET A 79 11.39 -3.99 -4.36
CA MET A 79 11.08 -4.86 -3.22
C MET A 79 10.59 -6.26 -3.63
N GLY A 80 10.68 -6.61 -4.92
CA GLY A 80 10.29 -7.93 -5.44
C GLY A 80 8.82 -8.06 -5.83
N ALA A 81 8.03 -6.98 -5.85
CA ALA A 81 6.69 -7.02 -6.42
C ALA A 81 6.73 -7.26 -7.93
N ASP A 82 5.70 -7.89 -8.48
CA ASP A 82 5.51 -8.09 -9.93
C ASP A 82 4.35 -7.21 -10.42
N ILE A 83 4.70 -5.98 -10.81
CA ILE A 83 3.73 -4.97 -11.25
C ILE A 83 4.13 -4.46 -12.63
N LYS A 84 3.20 -4.50 -13.58
CA LYS A 84 3.36 -3.98 -14.94
C LYS A 84 2.36 -2.86 -15.19
N ILE A 85 2.86 -1.71 -15.69
CA ILE A 85 2.03 -0.55 -16.03
C ILE A 85 1.70 -0.59 -17.51
N GLU A 86 0.42 -0.44 -17.83
CA GLU A 86 -0.10 -0.30 -19.19
C GLU A 86 -1.05 0.91 -19.25
N GLY A 87 -0.53 2.05 -19.67
CA GLY A 87 -1.27 3.30 -19.72
C GLY A 87 -1.79 3.74 -18.35
N LYS A 88 -3.10 3.77 -18.16
CA LYS A 88 -3.77 4.13 -16.89
C LYS A 88 -4.03 2.92 -15.99
N SER A 89 -3.52 1.76 -16.34
CA SER A 89 -3.73 0.52 -15.60
C SER A 89 -2.40 -0.06 -15.12
N ALA A 90 -2.44 -0.72 -13.98
CA ALA A 90 -1.35 -1.56 -13.48
C ALA A 90 -1.87 -2.97 -13.25
N VAL A 91 -1.20 -3.96 -13.79
CA VAL A 91 -1.45 -5.38 -13.52
C VAL A 91 -0.47 -5.82 -12.46
N ILE A 92 -0.99 -6.38 -11.38
CA ILE A 92 -0.23 -6.83 -10.22
C ILE A 92 -0.39 -8.34 -10.11
N GLN A 93 0.70 -9.06 -10.22
CA GLN A 93 0.74 -10.46 -9.85
C GLN A 93 1.26 -10.57 -8.42
N GLY A 94 0.44 -11.06 -7.53
CA GLY A 94 0.84 -11.21 -6.13
C GLY A 94 2.00 -12.16 -5.98
N VAL A 95 2.95 -11.78 -5.12
CA VAL A 95 4.14 -12.58 -4.78
C VAL A 95 4.02 -13.11 -3.36
N LYS A 96 4.73 -14.18 -3.07
CA LYS A 96 4.69 -14.80 -1.73
C LYS A 96 5.23 -13.88 -0.65
N ASN A 97 6.35 -13.21 -0.92
CA ASN A 97 7.02 -12.31 0.00
C ASN A 97 7.58 -11.12 -0.77
N LEU A 98 7.59 -9.95 -0.14
CA LEU A 98 8.40 -8.82 -0.55
C LEU A 98 9.76 -8.90 0.14
N GLU A 99 10.78 -8.29 -0.44
CA GLU A 99 12.15 -8.25 0.08
C GLU A 99 12.50 -6.85 0.56
N GLY A 100 13.17 -6.78 1.71
CA GLY A 100 13.71 -5.55 2.25
C GLY A 100 14.68 -4.89 1.28
N SER A 101 14.51 -3.60 1.03
CA SER A 101 15.29 -2.85 0.03
C SER A 101 15.44 -1.38 0.40
N ASN A 102 16.41 -0.72 -0.21
CA ASN A 102 16.50 0.74 -0.16
C ASN A 102 15.59 1.33 -1.21
N VAL A 103 14.58 2.07 -0.79
CA VAL A 103 13.54 2.65 -1.65
C VAL A 103 13.37 4.13 -1.38
N VAL A 104 12.81 4.85 -2.35
CA VAL A 104 12.67 6.31 -2.31
C VAL A 104 11.18 6.67 -2.29
N ALA A 105 10.75 7.45 -1.30
CA ALA A 105 9.41 8.02 -1.27
C ALA A 105 9.30 9.12 -2.34
N THR A 106 8.56 8.87 -3.40
CA THR A 106 8.37 9.83 -4.51
C THR A 106 7.28 10.86 -4.24
N ASP A 107 6.33 10.52 -3.39
CA ASP A 107 5.25 11.37 -2.90
C ASP A 107 4.68 10.83 -1.58
N LEU A 108 3.71 11.55 -1.02
CA LEU A 108 3.06 11.21 0.25
C LEU A 108 2.45 9.79 0.27
N ARG A 109 1.69 9.42 -0.78
CA ARG A 109 0.95 8.15 -0.84
C ARG A 109 1.88 7.00 -1.21
N ALA A 110 2.80 7.24 -2.14
CA ALA A 110 3.86 6.30 -2.48
C ALA A 110 4.73 5.97 -1.26
N GLY A 111 5.17 6.98 -0.53
CA GLY A 111 5.98 6.79 0.69
C GLY A 111 5.24 5.98 1.75
N ALA A 112 3.94 6.27 1.98
CA ALA A 112 3.12 5.48 2.89
C ALA A 112 3.00 4.01 2.44
N ALA A 113 2.79 3.77 1.14
CA ALA A 113 2.72 2.42 0.58
C ALA A 113 4.04 1.66 0.77
N LEU A 114 5.19 2.31 0.57
CA LEU A 114 6.51 1.71 0.76
C LEU A 114 6.79 1.38 2.23
N ILE A 115 6.36 2.23 3.16
CA ILE A 115 6.44 1.94 4.60
C ILE A 115 5.61 0.70 4.94
N LEU A 116 4.36 0.62 4.46
CA LEU A 116 3.51 -0.55 4.67
C LEU A 116 4.13 -1.82 4.07
N SER A 117 4.69 -1.72 2.85
CA SER A 117 5.38 -2.84 2.20
C SER A 117 6.61 -3.28 3.00
N GLY A 118 7.38 -2.33 3.55
CA GLY A 118 8.53 -2.62 4.41
C GLY A 118 8.18 -3.35 5.70
N MET A 119 6.98 -3.11 6.25
CA MET A 119 6.52 -3.79 7.47
C MET A 119 6.24 -5.29 7.27
N VAL A 120 5.99 -5.73 6.04
CA VAL A 120 5.70 -7.14 5.69
C VAL A 120 6.80 -7.79 4.87
N ALA A 121 7.80 -7.03 4.43
CA ALA A 121 8.93 -7.53 3.66
C ALA A 121 9.90 -8.37 4.53
N GLU A 122 10.53 -9.35 3.93
CA GLU A 122 11.61 -10.10 4.57
C GLU A 122 12.91 -9.26 4.57
N GLY A 123 13.54 -9.10 5.72
CA GLY A 123 14.74 -8.30 5.89
C GLY A 123 14.46 -6.86 6.30
N GLN A 124 15.35 -5.95 5.96
CA GLN A 124 15.25 -4.54 6.34
C GLN A 124 14.94 -3.65 5.14
N THR A 125 13.98 -2.76 5.29
CA THR A 125 13.65 -1.73 4.29
C THR A 125 14.07 -0.35 4.78
N LYS A 126 14.87 0.38 4.00
CA LYS A 126 15.18 1.79 4.24
C LYS A 126 14.37 2.65 3.25
N VAL A 127 13.50 3.50 3.77
CA VAL A 127 12.73 4.48 2.97
C VAL A 127 13.40 5.84 3.12
N THR A 128 13.86 6.41 2.02
CA THR A 128 14.45 7.76 1.97
C THR A 128 13.46 8.81 1.47
N GLU A 129 13.83 10.09 1.46
CA GLU A 129 12.97 11.22 1.07
C GLU A 129 11.66 11.29 1.87
N ILE A 130 11.73 10.92 3.15
CA ILE A 130 10.56 10.77 4.04
C ILE A 130 9.84 12.09 4.33
N TYR A 131 10.42 13.24 4.01
CA TYR A 131 9.76 14.54 4.13
C TYR A 131 8.44 14.59 3.36
N HIS A 132 8.32 13.84 2.26
CA HIS A 132 7.06 13.68 1.54
C HIS A 132 5.97 13.06 2.42
N VAL A 133 6.34 12.08 3.26
CA VAL A 133 5.42 11.39 4.16
C VAL A 133 5.09 12.27 5.36
N GLU A 134 6.09 12.92 5.94
CA GLU A 134 5.94 13.75 7.15
C GLU A 134 5.01 14.95 6.95
N ARG A 135 4.86 15.44 5.70
CA ARG A 135 3.91 16.52 5.38
C ARG A 135 2.45 16.16 5.66
N GLY A 136 2.06 14.89 5.58
CA GLY A 136 0.67 14.46 5.69
C GLY A 136 0.41 13.44 6.79
N TYR A 137 1.43 12.76 7.27
CA TYR A 137 1.32 11.78 8.36
C TYR A 137 2.09 12.28 9.58
N VAL A 138 1.39 12.90 10.52
CA VAL A 138 1.99 13.35 11.77
C VAL A 138 2.48 12.16 12.58
N ASP A 139 3.79 12.14 12.89
CA ASP A 139 4.42 11.12 13.75
C ASP A 139 4.13 9.67 13.29
N ILE A 140 4.28 9.39 11.99
CA ILE A 140 3.97 8.06 11.43
C ILE A 140 4.75 6.94 12.14
N VAL A 141 6.02 7.17 12.45
CA VAL A 141 6.88 6.21 13.15
C VAL A 141 6.30 5.88 14.51
N LYS A 142 5.98 6.90 15.32
CA LYS A 142 5.39 6.72 16.64
C LYS A 142 4.04 6.00 16.59
N LYS A 143 3.18 6.35 15.61
CA LYS A 143 1.88 5.73 15.44
C LYS A 143 2.00 4.25 15.07
N LEU A 144 2.85 3.91 14.10
CA LEU A 144 3.05 2.52 13.68
C LEU A 144 3.74 1.70 14.77
N SER A 145 4.75 2.26 15.47
CA SER A 145 5.38 1.60 16.62
C SER A 145 4.39 1.30 17.74
N SER A 146 3.44 2.21 18.01
CA SER A 146 2.39 1.98 19.03
C SER A 146 1.43 0.83 18.65
N LEU A 147 1.37 0.49 17.38
CA LEU A 147 0.62 -0.65 16.84
C LEU A 147 1.46 -1.94 16.76
N GLY A 148 2.72 -1.90 17.21
CA GLY A 148 3.62 -3.05 17.24
C GLY A 148 4.57 -3.15 16.04
N ALA A 149 4.63 -2.16 15.15
CA ALA A 149 5.58 -2.15 14.06
C ALA A 149 7.02 -1.96 14.57
N ASN A 150 7.96 -2.70 14.01
CA ASN A 150 9.39 -2.49 14.21
C ASN A 150 9.89 -1.47 13.18
N ILE A 151 9.79 -0.20 13.52
CA ILE A 151 10.11 0.93 12.66
C ILE A 151 10.81 2.02 13.46
N GLU A 152 11.83 2.64 12.90
CA GLU A 152 12.55 3.75 13.48
C GLU A 152 12.84 4.84 12.46
N LYS A 153 13.05 6.07 12.92
CA LYS A 153 13.59 7.17 12.11
C LYS A 153 15.08 7.23 12.32
N ILE A 154 15.84 7.18 11.23
CA ILE A 154 17.29 7.35 11.22
C ILE A 154 17.57 8.80 10.82
N GLU A 155 18.35 9.51 11.60
CA GLU A 155 18.91 10.82 11.23
C GLU A 155 20.18 10.56 10.41
N ASP A 156 20.26 11.13 9.21
CA ASP A 156 21.46 11.07 8.35
C ASP A 156 22.55 12.04 8.84
#